data_bc3df09db27be7f649cf2fb946bd7d8a
#
_entry.id   bc3df09db27be7f649cf2fb946bd7d8a
#
_cell.length_a   1.000
_cell.length_b   1.000
_cell.length_c   1.000
_cell.angle_alpha   90.00
_cell.angle_beta   90.00
_cell.angle_gamma   90.00
#
_symmetry.space_group_name_H-M   'P 1'
#
loop_
_entity.id
_entity.type
_entity.pdbx_description
1 polymer ?
#
loop_
_entity_poly.entity_id
_entity_poly.type
_entity_poly.pdbx_seq_one_letter_code
_entity_poly.pdbx_strand_id
1 'polypeptide(L)'
;MAADQSKIIYTLTDEAPALATAAFLPVIQKFAEPAGITVETSDISVAARILGEFPEALTPEQRVPNNLNELGKLTLKPEANIIKLPNISATVAQLTAAIKELQGKGYKIPDYPENPQTEEEKSIRARYARCTGSAVNPVLREGNSDRRAPRAVKEYARKNPHSMGEWSQASRTHVSHMHNGDFYHGEKSMTLDRARDVKMELITQSGKSIVLKPKVSLLEGEVIDSMFMSKKALLAFYEKEIEDAHKTGVMFSLHVKATMMKVSHPIVFGHCVRIFYREAFEKHAKELEELGVNVNNGMVDLYNKIAKLPESQREEIMRDIHACHEKRPELAMVDSAKGITNLDRKSTRLNSSHEWISRMPSSA
;
A
#
# COMPACT_ATOMS: atom_id res chain seq x y z
N MET A 1 -8.15 4.46 -46.98
CA MET A 1 -7.91 4.01 -45.61
C MET A 1 -8.30 5.19 -44.73
N ALA A 2 -9.36 5.06 -43.93
CA ALA A 2 -9.70 6.09 -42.95
C ALA A 2 -8.50 6.25 -42.02
N ALA A 3 -7.97 7.45 -41.87
CA ALA A 3 -6.95 7.75 -40.90
C ALA A 3 -7.51 7.32 -39.54
N ASP A 4 -6.79 6.42 -38.88
CA ASP A 4 -7.15 5.99 -37.53
C ASP A 4 -7.18 7.24 -36.67
N GLN A 5 -8.37 7.62 -36.19
CA GLN A 5 -8.57 8.91 -35.54
C GLN A 5 -7.79 8.85 -34.22
N SER A 6 -6.82 9.76 -34.05
CA SER A 6 -6.02 9.82 -32.84
C SER A 6 -6.91 9.94 -31.62
N LYS A 7 -6.66 9.13 -30.60
CA LYS A 7 -7.46 9.11 -29.38
C LYS A 7 -6.62 9.09 -28.11
N ILE A 8 -7.20 9.61 -27.05
CA ILE A 8 -6.69 9.54 -25.69
C ILE A 8 -7.62 8.65 -24.89
N ILE A 9 -7.07 7.66 -24.17
CA ILE A 9 -7.82 6.88 -23.18
C ILE A 9 -7.64 7.54 -21.81
N TYR A 10 -8.73 8.05 -21.27
CA TYR A 10 -8.75 8.69 -19.95
C TYR A 10 -9.32 7.74 -18.89
N THR A 11 -8.54 7.40 -17.87
CA THR A 11 -8.96 6.46 -16.85
C THR A 11 -9.83 7.11 -15.78
N LEU A 12 -10.94 6.46 -15.42
CA LEU A 12 -11.79 6.82 -14.29
C LEU A 12 -11.46 5.96 -13.08
N THR A 13 -11.51 6.54 -11.88
CA THR A 13 -11.28 5.83 -10.62
C THR A 13 -12.16 6.41 -9.51
N ASP A 14 -12.42 5.60 -8.48
CA ASP A 14 -13.17 5.93 -7.27
C ASP A 14 -12.29 6.12 -6.01
N GLU A 15 -10.97 6.06 -6.19
CA GLU A 15 -10.00 6.18 -5.11
C GLU A 15 -9.53 7.63 -4.90
N ALA A 16 -8.41 7.83 -4.19
CA ALA A 16 -7.88 9.15 -3.85
C ALA A 16 -7.89 10.20 -5.00
N PRO A 17 -7.61 9.86 -6.27
CA PRO A 17 -7.66 10.83 -7.35
C PRO A 17 -9.07 11.02 -7.97
N ALA A 18 -10.15 10.43 -7.43
CA ALA A 18 -11.48 10.45 -8.04
C ALA A 18 -11.97 11.87 -8.37
N LEU A 19 -11.89 12.79 -7.41
CA LEU A 19 -12.33 14.18 -7.60
C LEU A 19 -11.49 14.89 -8.66
N ALA A 20 -10.18 14.76 -8.60
CA ALA A 20 -9.26 15.34 -9.58
C ALA A 20 -9.50 14.73 -10.97
N THR A 21 -9.74 13.43 -11.06
CA THR A 21 -10.08 12.71 -12.29
C THR A 21 -11.34 13.29 -12.92
N ALA A 22 -12.41 13.44 -12.15
CA ALA A 22 -13.68 14.00 -12.63
C ALA A 22 -13.55 15.48 -13.07
N ALA A 23 -12.82 16.28 -12.30
CA ALA A 23 -12.63 17.71 -12.59
C ALA A 23 -11.73 17.95 -13.81
N PHE A 24 -10.75 17.08 -14.07
CA PHE A 24 -9.78 17.27 -15.15
C PHE A 24 -10.27 16.77 -16.51
N LEU A 25 -11.18 15.81 -16.54
CA LEU A 25 -11.71 15.24 -17.78
C LEU A 25 -12.27 16.30 -18.76
N PRO A 26 -13.17 17.23 -18.37
CA PRO A 26 -13.69 18.22 -19.31
C PRO A 26 -12.63 19.18 -19.82
N VAL A 27 -11.57 19.43 -19.04
CA VAL A 27 -10.43 20.25 -19.47
C VAL A 27 -9.68 19.54 -20.60
N ILE A 28 -9.34 18.26 -20.41
CA ILE A 28 -8.66 17.44 -21.42
C ILE A 28 -9.50 17.35 -22.70
N GLN A 29 -10.81 17.10 -22.57
CA GLN A 29 -11.73 17.05 -23.73
C GLN A 29 -11.70 18.33 -24.52
N LYS A 30 -11.77 19.49 -23.86
CA LYS A 30 -11.76 20.80 -24.53
C LYS A 30 -10.40 21.15 -25.17
N PHE A 31 -9.30 20.67 -24.64
CA PHE A 31 -7.99 20.81 -25.27
C PHE A 31 -7.78 19.88 -26.45
N ALA A 32 -8.33 18.68 -26.41
CA ALA A 32 -8.19 17.66 -27.44
C ALA A 32 -9.09 17.95 -28.69
N GLU A 33 -10.27 18.50 -28.44
CA GLU A 33 -11.31 18.76 -29.46
C GLU A 33 -10.81 19.55 -30.68
N PRO A 34 -10.10 20.69 -30.55
CA PRO A 34 -9.61 21.46 -31.70
C PRO A 34 -8.56 20.73 -32.55
N ALA A 35 -7.88 19.74 -31.97
CA ALA A 35 -6.91 18.89 -32.65
C ALA A 35 -7.54 17.65 -33.31
N GLY A 36 -8.87 17.50 -33.24
CA GLY A 36 -9.58 16.34 -33.78
C GLY A 36 -9.28 15.05 -33.00
N ILE A 37 -8.81 15.17 -31.75
CA ILE A 37 -8.47 14.01 -30.88
C ILE A 37 -9.69 13.66 -30.03
N THR A 38 -10.11 12.38 -30.09
CA THR A 38 -11.19 11.85 -29.25
C THR A 38 -10.66 11.46 -27.88
N VAL A 39 -11.42 11.79 -26.83
CA VAL A 39 -11.12 11.34 -25.46
C VAL A 39 -12.15 10.28 -25.06
N GLU A 40 -11.70 9.04 -24.98
CA GLU A 40 -12.49 7.88 -24.51
C GLU A 40 -12.22 7.63 -23.03
N THR A 41 -13.23 7.26 -22.28
CA THR A 41 -13.06 6.93 -20.85
C THR A 41 -12.94 5.43 -20.63
N SER A 42 -12.11 5.02 -19.67
CA SER A 42 -11.92 3.63 -19.27
C SER A 42 -12.00 3.54 -17.74
N ASP A 43 -12.99 2.82 -17.24
CA ASP A 43 -13.21 2.66 -15.80
C ASP A 43 -12.22 1.66 -15.21
N ILE A 44 -11.39 2.12 -14.30
CA ILE A 44 -10.46 1.32 -13.49
C ILE A 44 -10.75 1.48 -11.99
N SER A 45 -11.98 1.83 -11.61
CA SER A 45 -12.43 1.84 -10.22
C SER A 45 -12.21 0.48 -9.54
N VAL A 46 -12.22 0.47 -8.21
CA VAL A 46 -12.07 -0.78 -7.43
C VAL A 46 -13.14 -1.78 -7.85
N ALA A 47 -14.39 -1.32 -8.01
CA ALA A 47 -15.51 -2.16 -8.44
C ALA A 47 -15.27 -2.73 -9.85
N ALA A 48 -14.90 -1.90 -10.82
CA ALA A 48 -14.65 -2.34 -12.19
C ALA A 48 -13.51 -3.39 -12.26
N ARG A 49 -12.44 -3.17 -11.49
CA ARG A 49 -11.33 -4.14 -11.41
C ARG A 49 -11.76 -5.48 -10.81
N ILE A 50 -12.57 -5.44 -9.73
CA ILE A 50 -13.13 -6.65 -9.11
C ILE A 50 -14.00 -7.41 -10.11
N LEU A 51 -14.98 -6.76 -10.70
CA LEU A 51 -15.90 -7.40 -11.63
C LEU A 51 -15.17 -7.95 -12.87
N GLY A 52 -14.19 -7.22 -13.39
CA GLY A 52 -13.36 -7.65 -14.52
C GLY A 52 -12.49 -8.88 -14.22
N GLU A 53 -12.19 -9.16 -12.95
CA GLU A 53 -11.43 -10.35 -12.53
C GLU A 53 -12.30 -11.60 -12.35
N PHE A 54 -13.63 -11.46 -12.19
CA PHE A 54 -14.55 -12.59 -11.93
C PHE A 54 -15.72 -12.69 -12.93
N PRO A 55 -15.47 -12.62 -14.25
CA PRO A 55 -16.54 -12.60 -15.25
C PRO A 55 -17.41 -13.88 -15.26
N GLU A 56 -16.87 -15.02 -14.80
CA GLU A 56 -17.60 -16.28 -14.70
C GLU A 56 -18.64 -16.30 -13.56
N ALA A 57 -18.46 -15.44 -12.55
CA ALA A 57 -19.40 -15.29 -11.43
C ALA A 57 -20.56 -14.32 -11.75
N LEU A 58 -20.56 -13.71 -12.94
CA LEU A 58 -21.47 -12.64 -13.34
C LEU A 58 -22.43 -13.11 -14.44
N THR A 59 -23.66 -12.59 -14.39
CA THR A 59 -24.59 -12.74 -15.51
C THR A 59 -24.06 -11.97 -16.73
N PRO A 60 -24.51 -12.31 -17.96
CA PRO A 60 -24.07 -11.58 -19.17
C PRO A 60 -24.25 -10.06 -19.07
N GLU A 61 -25.32 -9.61 -18.43
CA GLU A 61 -25.66 -8.19 -18.24
C GLU A 61 -24.79 -7.49 -17.19
N GLN A 62 -24.23 -8.25 -16.26
CA GLN A 62 -23.36 -7.75 -15.19
C GLN A 62 -21.89 -7.70 -15.61
N ARG A 63 -21.52 -8.36 -16.71
CA ARG A 63 -20.13 -8.44 -17.13
C ARG A 63 -19.60 -7.11 -17.57
N VAL A 64 -18.43 -6.75 -17.06
CA VAL A 64 -17.66 -5.59 -17.47
C VAL A 64 -16.33 -6.04 -18.08
N PRO A 65 -15.76 -5.26 -19.01
CA PRO A 65 -14.44 -5.57 -19.55
C PRO A 65 -13.37 -5.45 -18.45
N ASN A 66 -12.32 -6.27 -18.53
CA ASN A 66 -11.15 -6.10 -17.69
C ASN A 66 -10.29 -4.96 -18.27
N ASN A 67 -10.74 -3.73 -18.03
CA ASN A 67 -10.12 -2.53 -18.56
C ASN A 67 -8.64 -2.40 -18.19
N LEU A 68 -8.27 -2.81 -16.97
CA LEU A 68 -6.87 -2.75 -16.54
C LEU A 68 -5.97 -3.66 -17.39
N ASN A 69 -6.44 -4.85 -17.72
CA ASN A 69 -5.71 -5.79 -18.58
C ASN A 69 -5.59 -5.25 -20.02
N GLU A 70 -6.66 -4.67 -20.54
CA GLU A 70 -6.64 -4.07 -21.88
C GLU A 70 -5.71 -2.84 -21.95
N LEU A 71 -5.73 -2.00 -20.93
CA LEU A 71 -4.79 -0.88 -20.82
C LEU A 71 -3.34 -1.37 -20.70
N GLY A 72 -3.10 -2.45 -19.95
CA GLY A 72 -1.78 -3.08 -19.86
C GLY A 72 -1.25 -3.55 -21.21
N LYS A 73 -2.10 -4.12 -22.06
CA LYS A 73 -1.73 -4.47 -23.45
C LYS A 73 -1.47 -3.22 -24.31
N LEU A 74 -2.25 -2.17 -24.12
CA LEU A 74 -2.08 -0.92 -24.85
C LEU A 74 -0.75 -0.20 -24.51
N THR A 75 -0.28 -0.28 -23.26
CA THR A 75 1.01 0.33 -22.88
C THR A 75 2.21 -0.25 -23.64
N LEU A 76 2.04 -1.40 -24.27
CA LEU A 76 3.07 -2.01 -25.12
C LEU A 76 3.10 -1.46 -26.55
N LYS A 77 2.14 -0.60 -26.90
CA LYS A 77 2.01 -0.01 -28.24
C LYS A 77 2.55 1.42 -28.24
N PRO A 78 3.46 1.77 -29.16
CA PRO A 78 4.07 3.10 -29.22
C PRO A 78 3.05 4.24 -29.43
N GLU A 79 1.92 3.95 -30.10
CA GLU A 79 0.84 4.89 -30.40
C GLU A 79 -0.16 5.09 -29.26
N ALA A 80 -0.02 4.39 -28.16
CA ALA A 80 -0.97 4.46 -27.06
C ALA A 80 -0.86 5.80 -26.29
N ASN A 81 -1.99 6.50 -26.15
CA ASN A 81 -2.10 7.69 -25.33
C ASN A 81 -3.07 7.41 -24.15
N ILE A 82 -2.51 7.22 -22.97
CA ILE A 82 -3.28 6.89 -21.76
C ILE A 82 -3.03 7.99 -20.71
N ILE A 83 -4.10 8.60 -20.23
CA ILE A 83 -4.04 9.52 -19.09
C ILE A 83 -4.60 8.80 -17.87
N LYS A 84 -3.74 8.58 -16.88
CA LYS A 84 -4.09 8.03 -15.58
C LYS A 84 -3.57 8.95 -14.49
N LEU A 85 -4.46 9.43 -13.63
CA LEU A 85 -4.03 10.19 -12.46
C LEU A 85 -3.37 9.27 -11.42
N PRO A 86 -2.32 9.73 -10.71
CA PRO A 86 -1.55 8.93 -9.78
C PRO A 86 -2.34 8.57 -8.50
N ASN A 87 -1.73 7.73 -7.66
CA ASN A 87 -2.17 7.39 -6.30
C ASN A 87 -3.42 6.50 -6.23
N ILE A 88 -3.50 5.49 -7.08
CA ILE A 88 -4.40 4.35 -6.86
C ILE A 88 -3.86 3.53 -5.70
N SER A 89 -4.65 3.38 -4.64
CA SER A 89 -4.19 2.87 -3.34
C SER A 89 -5.22 2.00 -2.61
N ALA A 90 -5.99 1.15 -3.33
CA ALA A 90 -6.93 0.25 -2.67
C ALA A 90 -6.21 -0.65 -1.66
N THR A 91 -6.58 -0.52 -0.39
CA THR A 91 -6.15 -1.40 0.71
C THR A 91 -7.00 -2.68 0.72
N VAL A 92 -6.55 -3.70 1.46
CA VAL A 92 -7.36 -4.91 1.66
C VAL A 92 -8.70 -4.58 2.32
N ALA A 93 -8.73 -3.63 3.26
CA ALA A 93 -9.97 -3.21 3.91
C ALA A 93 -10.95 -2.54 2.91
N GLN A 94 -10.46 -1.66 2.05
CA GLN A 94 -11.26 -1.03 1.00
C GLN A 94 -11.74 -2.07 -0.03
N LEU A 95 -10.85 -3.01 -0.41
CA LEU A 95 -11.20 -4.10 -1.30
C LEU A 95 -12.33 -4.97 -0.72
N THR A 96 -12.21 -5.36 0.56
CA THR A 96 -13.23 -6.17 1.24
C THR A 96 -14.55 -5.42 1.37
N ALA A 97 -14.52 -4.12 1.64
CA ALA A 97 -15.71 -3.28 1.67
C ALA A 97 -16.41 -3.22 0.31
N ALA A 98 -15.64 -3.03 -0.77
CA ALA A 98 -16.16 -3.02 -2.14
C ALA A 98 -16.75 -4.39 -2.55
N ILE A 99 -16.12 -5.50 -2.14
CA ILE A 99 -16.67 -6.85 -2.37
C ILE A 99 -18.05 -6.99 -1.71
N LYS A 100 -18.17 -6.62 -0.43
CA LYS A 100 -19.44 -6.68 0.29
C LYS A 100 -20.52 -5.79 -0.31
N GLU A 101 -20.15 -4.60 -0.75
CA GLU A 101 -21.07 -3.70 -1.44
C GLU A 101 -21.58 -4.31 -2.75
N LEU A 102 -20.70 -4.88 -3.56
CA LEU A 102 -21.06 -5.55 -4.81
C LEU A 102 -21.95 -6.76 -4.54
N GLN A 103 -21.62 -7.59 -3.55
CA GLN A 103 -22.46 -8.73 -3.15
C GLN A 103 -23.85 -8.28 -2.70
N GLY A 104 -23.93 -7.19 -1.93
CA GLY A 104 -25.20 -6.57 -1.52
C GLY A 104 -26.02 -6.04 -2.70
N LYS A 105 -25.39 -5.70 -3.82
CA LYS A 105 -26.03 -5.33 -5.09
C LYS A 105 -26.37 -6.52 -5.98
N GLY A 106 -26.17 -7.75 -5.51
CA GLY A 106 -26.55 -8.98 -6.21
C GLY A 106 -25.45 -9.56 -7.12
N TYR A 107 -24.22 -9.10 -7.07
CA TYR A 107 -23.08 -9.68 -7.77
C TYR A 107 -22.57 -10.92 -7.02
N LYS A 108 -22.51 -12.09 -7.67
CA LYS A 108 -22.12 -13.36 -7.04
C LYS A 108 -20.61 -13.60 -7.00
N ILE A 109 -19.84 -12.56 -6.78
CA ILE A 109 -18.38 -12.67 -6.65
C ILE A 109 -18.00 -13.37 -5.34
N PRO A 110 -16.86 -14.09 -5.27
CA PRO A 110 -16.43 -14.80 -4.07
C PRO A 110 -15.99 -13.86 -2.97
N ASP A 111 -16.02 -14.32 -1.72
CA ASP A 111 -15.43 -13.63 -0.60
C ASP A 111 -13.90 -13.51 -0.74
N TYR A 112 -13.32 -12.49 -0.09
CA TYR A 112 -11.87 -12.36 0.00
C TYR A 112 -11.32 -13.35 1.03
N PRO A 113 -10.50 -14.34 0.64
CA PRO A 113 -9.94 -15.29 1.57
C PRO A 113 -8.75 -14.68 2.32
N GLU A 114 -8.95 -14.33 3.60
CA GLU A 114 -7.89 -13.76 4.45
C GLU A 114 -6.75 -14.76 4.68
N ASN A 115 -7.09 -16.03 4.94
CA ASN A 115 -6.15 -17.11 5.20
C ASN A 115 -6.43 -18.30 4.27
N PRO A 116 -6.04 -18.26 2.99
CA PRO A 116 -6.38 -19.29 2.01
C PRO A 116 -5.72 -20.62 2.36
N GLN A 117 -6.53 -21.68 2.46
CA GLN A 117 -6.08 -23.03 2.74
C GLN A 117 -6.09 -23.90 1.48
N THR A 118 -7.08 -23.71 0.61
CA THR A 118 -7.25 -24.47 -0.62
C THR A 118 -6.59 -23.78 -1.82
N GLU A 119 -6.32 -24.52 -2.88
CA GLU A 119 -5.79 -23.95 -4.13
C GLU A 119 -6.80 -23.00 -4.78
N GLU A 120 -8.09 -23.26 -4.63
CA GLU A 120 -9.16 -22.37 -5.09
C GLU A 120 -9.09 -21.02 -4.34
N GLU A 121 -9.03 -21.03 -3.02
CA GLU A 121 -8.89 -19.80 -2.21
C GLU A 121 -7.61 -19.05 -2.53
N LYS A 122 -6.50 -19.74 -2.76
CA LYS A 122 -5.24 -19.11 -3.19
C LYS A 122 -5.39 -18.43 -4.55
N SER A 123 -6.10 -19.07 -5.48
CA SER A 123 -6.41 -18.51 -6.80
C SER A 123 -7.28 -17.27 -6.68
N ILE A 124 -8.36 -17.32 -5.90
CA ILE A 124 -9.24 -16.19 -5.63
C ILE A 124 -8.44 -15.02 -5.02
N ARG A 125 -7.62 -15.28 -4.02
CA ARG A 125 -6.77 -14.26 -3.40
C ARG A 125 -5.78 -13.64 -4.39
N ALA A 126 -5.18 -14.44 -5.27
CA ALA A 126 -4.27 -13.94 -6.29
C ALA A 126 -4.98 -13.03 -7.30
N ARG A 127 -6.23 -13.32 -7.64
CA ARG A 127 -7.07 -12.47 -8.51
C ARG A 127 -7.39 -11.14 -7.83
N TYR A 128 -7.86 -11.17 -6.60
CA TYR A 128 -8.08 -9.94 -5.82
C TYR A 128 -6.80 -9.11 -5.63
N ALA A 129 -5.65 -9.76 -5.51
CA ALA A 129 -4.38 -9.04 -5.41
C ALA A 129 -4.08 -8.17 -6.65
N ARG A 130 -4.60 -8.53 -7.83
CA ARG A 130 -4.50 -7.70 -9.05
C ARG A 130 -5.36 -6.44 -9.02
N CYS A 131 -6.35 -6.40 -8.14
CA CYS A 131 -7.21 -5.23 -7.98
C CYS A 131 -6.60 -4.15 -7.06
N THR A 132 -5.53 -4.45 -6.32
CA THR A 132 -4.91 -3.49 -5.39
C THR A 132 -3.99 -2.50 -6.10
N GLY A 133 -3.76 -1.34 -5.49
CA GLY A 133 -2.92 -0.27 -6.06
C GLY A 133 -1.51 -0.72 -6.41
N SER A 134 -0.97 -1.71 -5.68
CA SER A 134 0.35 -2.31 -5.96
C SER A 134 0.42 -3.07 -7.29
N ALA A 135 -0.71 -3.54 -7.83
CA ALA A 135 -0.77 -4.18 -9.13
C ALA A 135 -1.13 -3.17 -10.24
N VAL A 136 -2.04 -2.23 -9.94
CA VAL A 136 -2.56 -1.25 -10.91
C VAL A 136 -1.50 -0.21 -11.28
N ASN A 137 -0.78 0.35 -10.31
CA ASN A 137 0.17 1.42 -10.58
C ASN A 137 1.34 1.00 -11.50
N PRO A 138 1.98 -0.16 -11.33
CA PRO A 138 3.04 -0.60 -12.25
C PRO A 138 2.58 -0.78 -13.70
N VAL A 139 1.35 -1.26 -13.89
CA VAL A 139 0.80 -1.52 -15.25
C VAL A 139 0.67 -0.24 -16.06
N LEU A 140 0.23 0.87 -15.43
CA LEU A 140 -0.08 2.12 -16.09
C LEU A 140 0.95 3.23 -15.77
N ARG A 141 2.11 2.86 -15.26
CA ARG A 141 3.14 3.82 -14.86
C ARG A 141 4.17 4.00 -15.96
N GLU A 142 4.18 5.15 -16.56
CA GLU A 142 5.33 5.63 -17.32
C GLU A 142 6.30 6.33 -16.37
N GLY A 143 7.31 5.64 -15.89
CA GLY A 143 8.36 6.20 -15.06
C GLY A 143 7.87 6.96 -13.82
N ASN A 144 8.75 7.54 -13.06
CA ASN A 144 8.40 8.57 -12.11
C ASN A 144 8.13 9.85 -12.88
N SER A 145 6.90 10.35 -12.85
CA SER A 145 6.65 11.72 -13.29
C SER A 145 7.69 12.62 -12.61
N ASP A 146 8.39 13.41 -13.40
CA ASP A 146 9.20 14.48 -12.86
C ASP A 146 8.25 15.44 -12.12
N ARG A 147 8.26 15.36 -10.80
CA ARG A 147 7.33 16.08 -9.92
C ARG A 147 7.75 17.52 -9.71
N ARG A 148 8.31 18.18 -10.70
CA ARG A 148 8.55 19.61 -10.63
C ARG A 148 7.21 20.32 -10.54
N ALA A 149 7.02 21.06 -9.46
CA ALA A 149 5.83 21.87 -9.32
C ALA A 149 5.77 22.91 -10.46
N PRO A 150 4.62 23.09 -11.13
CA PRO A 150 4.45 24.12 -12.14
C PRO A 150 4.81 25.51 -11.60
N ARG A 151 5.26 26.40 -12.48
CA ARG A 151 5.66 27.77 -12.09
C ARG A 151 4.57 28.49 -11.30
N ALA A 152 3.31 28.38 -11.73
CA ALA A 152 2.17 29.00 -11.05
C ALA A 152 2.01 28.52 -9.60
N VAL A 153 2.22 27.23 -9.34
CA VAL A 153 2.17 26.65 -7.98
C VAL A 153 3.31 27.17 -7.13
N LYS A 154 4.53 27.27 -7.69
CA LYS A 154 5.68 27.83 -6.97
C LYS A 154 5.48 29.32 -6.63
N GLU A 155 4.92 30.09 -7.55
CA GLU A 155 4.62 31.49 -7.31
C GLU A 155 3.51 31.69 -6.27
N TYR A 156 2.48 30.83 -6.29
CA TYR A 156 1.46 30.82 -5.25
C TYR A 156 2.05 30.52 -3.87
N ALA A 157 2.86 29.47 -3.74
CA ALA A 157 3.50 29.09 -2.49
C ALA A 157 4.42 30.20 -1.94
N ARG A 158 5.12 30.93 -2.82
CA ARG A 158 5.94 32.10 -2.42
C ARG A 158 5.10 33.26 -1.88
N LYS A 159 3.92 33.49 -2.47
CA LYS A 159 3.00 34.54 -2.04
C LYS A 159 2.20 34.18 -0.81
N ASN A 160 2.01 32.87 -0.57
CA ASN A 160 1.22 32.30 0.51
C ASN A 160 2.05 31.29 1.29
N PRO A 161 3.15 31.70 1.95
CA PRO A 161 3.98 30.80 2.70
C PRO A 161 3.19 30.26 3.90
N HIS A 162 3.31 28.95 4.16
CA HIS A 162 2.81 28.34 5.40
C HIS A 162 3.98 28.16 6.39
N SER A 163 3.68 28.29 7.67
CA SER A 163 4.67 28.04 8.71
C SER A 163 4.70 26.56 9.06
N MET A 164 5.92 25.99 9.08
CA MET A 164 6.19 24.66 9.60
C MET A 164 6.63 24.70 11.09
N GLY A 165 6.60 25.87 11.71
CA GLY A 165 7.19 26.15 13.02
C GLY A 165 8.66 26.52 12.93
N GLU A 166 9.22 26.97 14.04
CA GLU A 166 10.65 27.33 14.13
C GLU A 166 11.48 26.06 14.32
N TRP A 167 12.53 25.93 13.51
CA TRP A 167 13.54 24.91 13.72
C TRP A 167 14.61 25.43 14.73
N SER A 168 15.04 24.56 15.62
CA SER A 168 16.10 24.86 16.59
C SER A 168 17.17 23.77 16.57
N GLN A 169 18.43 24.17 16.73
CA GLN A 169 19.54 23.23 16.93
C GLN A 169 19.39 22.37 18.19
N ALA A 170 18.55 22.80 19.14
CA ALA A 170 18.23 22.04 20.34
C ALA A 170 17.17 20.93 20.04
N SER A 171 16.63 20.84 18.82
CA SER A 171 15.71 19.79 18.44
C SER A 171 16.35 18.42 18.54
N ARG A 172 15.67 17.50 19.23
CA ARG A 172 16.09 16.10 19.34
C ARG A 172 15.46 15.21 18.25
N THR A 173 14.64 15.79 17.38
CA THR A 173 14.02 15.08 16.26
C THR A 173 15.09 14.62 15.27
N HIS A 174 15.06 13.34 14.95
CA HIS A 174 16.02 12.73 14.02
C HIS A 174 15.37 11.57 13.27
N VAL A 175 16.03 11.11 12.21
CA VAL A 175 15.63 9.91 11.47
C VAL A 175 16.54 8.77 11.91
N SER A 176 15.95 7.73 12.48
CA SER A 176 16.66 6.49 12.81
C SER A 176 16.76 5.56 11.63
N HIS A 177 17.85 4.83 11.54
CA HIS A 177 18.09 3.83 10.50
C HIS A 177 18.87 2.63 11.06
N MET A 178 18.68 1.48 10.44
CA MET A 178 19.49 0.30 10.72
C MET A 178 20.89 0.45 10.12
N HIS A 179 21.91 -0.09 10.82
CA HIS A 179 23.29 -0.08 10.34
C HIS A 179 23.69 -1.41 9.68
N ASN A 180 22.86 -2.44 9.80
CA ASN A 180 23.06 -3.76 9.22
C ASN A 180 21.76 -4.57 9.25
N GLY A 181 21.66 -5.56 8.35
CA GLY A 181 20.53 -6.47 8.30
C GLY A 181 19.24 -5.89 7.71
N ASP A 182 19.29 -4.71 7.14
CA ASP A 182 18.22 -4.06 6.38
C ASP A 182 18.41 -4.27 4.87
N PHE A 183 17.41 -3.88 4.09
CA PHE A 183 17.43 -4.04 2.64
C PHE A 183 18.62 -3.34 1.98
N TYR A 184 18.96 -2.14 2.41
CA TYR A 184 20.06 -1.37 1.86
C TYR A 184 21.41 -2.07 2.04
N HIS A 185 21.73 -2.54 3.25
CA HIS A 185 22.98 -3.25 3.53
C HIS A 185 22.99 -4.69 3.02
N GLY A 186 21.81 -5.27 2.83
CA GLY A 186 21.62 -6.62 2.31
C GLY A 186 21.56 -6.71 0.79
N GLU A 187 21.48 -5.57 0.09
CA GLU A 187 21.33 -5.51 -1.36
C GLU A 187 22.59 -5.99 -2.09
N LYS A 188 22.37 -6.81 -3.11
CA LYS A 188 23.40 -7.24 -4.06
C LYS A 188 22.81 -7.23 -5.45
N SER A 189 23.45 -6.51 -6.35
CA SER A 189 23.04 -6.43 -7.74
C SER A 189 24.20 -6.76 -8.68
N MET A 190 23.86 -7.24 -9.86
CA MET A 190 24.82 -7.44 -10.94
C MET A 190 24.15 -7.25 -12.29
N THR A 191 24.89 -6.70 -13.24
CA THR A 191 24.50 -6.68 -14.64
C THR A 191 25.02 -7.94 -15.32
N LEU A 192 24.16 -8.62 -16.10
CA LEU A 192 24.53 -9.86 -16.76
C LEU A 192 25.37 -9.58 -18.00
N ASP A 193 26.49 -10.31 -18.14
CA ASP A 193 27.37 -10.26 -19.29
C ASP A 193 26.85 -11.04 -20.50
N ARG A 194 25.87 -11.92 -20.29
CA ARG A 194 25.22 -12.75 -21.32
C ARG A 194 23.86 -13.24 -20.82
N ALA A 195 22.98 -13.57 -21.74
CA ALA A 195 21.70 -14.22 -21.41
C ALA A 195 21.94 -15.56 -20.69
N ARG A 196 21.20 -15.78 -19.60
CA ARG A 196 21.26 -17.01 -18.79
C ARG A 196 20.00 -17.26 -17.99
N ASP A 197 19.83 -18.50 -17.58
CA ASP A 197 18.81 -18.88 -16.61
C ASP A 197 19.39 -18.90 -15.19
N VAL A 198 18.64 -18.40 -14.22
CA VAL A 198 18.95 -18.50 -12.79
C VAL A 198 17.81 -19.20 -12.05
N LYS A 199 18.11 -19.77 -10.87
CA LYS A 199 17.11 -20.32 -9.95
C LYS A 199 17.19 -19.61 -8.60
N MET A 200 16.07 -19.57 -7.90
CA MET A 200 16.02 -19.14 -6.50
C MET A 200 15.98 -20.36 -5.59
N GLU A 201 16.89 -20.42 -4.63
CA GLU A 201 17.07 -21.56 -3.76
C GLU A 201 17.27 -21.09 -2.31
N LEU A 202 16.53 -21.66 -1.38
CA LEU A 202 16.72 -21.46 0.05
C LEU A 202 17.58 -22.62 0.60
N ILE A 203 18.75 -22.31 1.13
CA ILE A 203 19.58 -23.26 1.86
C ILE A 203 19.35 -23.04 3.35
N THR A 204 18.78 -24.03 4.01
CA THR A 204 18.51 -23.97 5.46
C THR A 204 19.81 -24.14 6.26
N GLN A 205 19.76 -23.83 7.56
CA GLN A 205 20.91 -24.05 8.46
C GLN A 205 21.34 -25.53 8.54
N SER A 206 20.41 -26.46 8.31
CA SER A 206 20.70 -27.90 8.24
C SER A 206 21.28 -28.35 6.89
N GLY A 207 21.55 -27.43 5.96
CA GLY A 207 22.06 -27.73 4.63
C GLY A 207 21.00 -28.23 3.61
N LYS A 208 19.72 -28.30 4.01
CA LYS A 208 18.64 -28.68 3.10
C LYS A 208 18.39 -27.55 2.10
N SER A 209 18.42 -27.89 0.81
CA SER A 209 18.06 -26.98 -0.29
C SER A 209 16.56 -27.09 -0.60
N ILE A 210 15.90 -25.93 -0.74
CA ILE A 210 14.51 -25.80 -1.15
C ILE A 210 14.45 -24.86 -2.34
N VAL A 211 14.08 -25.39 -3.51
CA VAL A 211 13.94 -24.58 -4.73
C VAL A 211 12.65 -23.75 -4.61
N LEU A 212 12.78 -22.42 -4.52
CA LEU A 212 11.67 -21.48 -4.44
C LEU A 212 11.16 -21.12 -5.85
N LYS A 213 12.07 -20.96 -6.80
CA LYS A 213 11.77 -20.74 -8.21
C LYS A 213 12.79 -21.47 -9.08
N PRO A 214 12.33 -22.44 -9.87
CA PRO A 214 13.30 -23.32 -10.58
C PRO A 214 14.00 -22.62 -11.74
N LYS A 215 13.36 -21.61 -12.35
CA LYS A 215 13.90 -20.91 -13.50
C LYS A 215 13.43 -19.47 -13.57
N VAL A 216 14.36 -18.57 -13.81
CA VAL A 216 14.14 -17.18 -14.25
C VAL A 216 15.07 -16.95 -15.42
N SER A 217 14.52 -16.72 -16.61
CA SER A 217 15.34 -16.42 -17.81
C SER A 217 15.65 -14.93 -17.82
N LEU A 218 16.91 -14.60 -18.00
CA LEU A 218 17.46 -13.25 -17.98
C LEU A 218 18.22 -12.98 -19.28
N LEU A 219 18.17 -11.75 -19.75
CA LEU A 219 18.81 -11.29 -20.97
C LEU A 219 20.22 -10.77 -20.71
N GLU A 220 21.02 -10.65 -21.78
CA GLU A 220 22.29 -9.92 -21.73
C GLU A 220 22.02 -8.43 -21.42
N GLY A 221 22.83 -7.85 -20.55
CA GLY A 221 22.67 -6.48 -20.08
C GLY A 221 21.58 -6.28 -19.04
N GLU A 222 20.78 -7.30 -18.71
CA GLU A 222 19.75 -7.21 -17.68
C GLU A 222 20.38 -7.13 -16.28
N VAL A 223 19.80 -6.30 -15.41
CA VAL A 223 20.23 -6.17 -14.02
C VAL A 223 19.40 -7.12 -13.16
N ILE A 224 20.09 -8.00 -12.45
CA ILE A 224 19.48 -8.79 -11.38
C ILE A 224 19.84 -8.20 -10.03
N ASP A 225 18.85 -8.06 -9.16
CA ASP A 225 18.98 -7.51 -7.82
C ASP A 225 18.36 -8.44 -6.79
N SER A 226 18.99 -8.54 -5.63
CA SER A 226 18.53 -9.32 -4.49
C SER A 226 18.85 -8.59 -3.20
N MET A 227 17.87 -8.56 -2.30
CA MET A 227 18.01 -7.95 -0.99
C MET A 227 17.27 -8.76 0.08
N PHE A 228 17.64 -8.58 1.33
CA PHE A 228 16.95 -9.23 2.46
C PHE A 228 16.84 -8.28 3.66
N MET A 229 15.87 -8.57 4.52
CA MET A 229 15.71 -7.94 5.83
C MET A 229 15.87 -9.00 6.92
N SER A 230 16.81 -8.79 7.83
CA SER A 230 16.95 -9.64 9.03
C SER A 230 15.86 -9.30 10.04
N LYS A 231 14.90 -10.20 10.23
CA LYS A 231 13.85 -10.04 11.25
C LYS A 231 14.45 -9.83 12.64
N LYS A 232 15.48 -10.57 13.02
CA LYS A 232 16.14 -10.45 14.33
C LYS A 232 16.75 -9.05 14.53
N ALA A 233 17.45 -8.54 13.52
CA ALA A 233 18.04 -7.21 13.57
C ALA A 233 16.95 -6.12 13.61
N LEU A 234 15.88 -6.27 12.83
CA LEU A 234 14.75 -5.34 12.80
C LEU A 234 14.05 -5.25 14.16
N LEU A 235 13.78 -6.39 14.80
CA LEU A 235 13.13 -6.39 16.12
C LEU A 235 13.99 -5.70 17.18
N ALA A 236 15.30 -5.98 17.21
CA ALA A 236 16.24 -5.32 18.13
C ALA A 236 16.35 -3.81 17.86
N PHE A 237 16.32 -3.42 16.58
CA PHE A 237 16.28 -2.01 16.18
C PHE A 237 15.03 -1.31 16.70
N TYR A 238 13.84 -1.88 16.53
CA TYR A 238 12.61 -1.28 17.04
C TYR A 238 12.61 -1.13 18.55
N GLU A 239 13.07 -2.13 19.30
CA GLU A 239 13.18 -2.02 20.75
C GLU A 239 14.04 -0.83 21.17
N LYS A 240 15.22 -0.75 20.57
CA LYS A 240 16.18 0.32 20.86
C LYS A 240 15.61 1.71 20.54
N GLU A 241 15.01 1.89 19.36
CA GLU A 241 14.53 3.19 18.91
C GLU A 241 13.23 3.63 19.62
N ILE A 242 12.36 2.70 19.99
CA ILE A 242 11.19 2.99 20.83
C ILE A 242 11.63 3.42 22.22
N GLU A 243 12.63 2.75 22.81
CA GLU A 243 13.17 3.12 24.11
C GLU A 243 13.89 4.48 24.07
N ASP A 244 14.67 4.75 23.02
CA ASP A 244 15.33 6.02 22.81
C ASP A 244 14.34 7.18 22.67
N ALA A 245 13.31 7.02 21.86
CA ALA A 245 12.24 8.00 21.70
C ALA A 245 11.54 8.30 23.03
N HIS A 246 11.28 7.26 23.85
CA HIS A 246 10.70 7.44 25.18
C HIS A 246 11.63 8.22 26.11
N LYS A 247 12.90 7.84 26.21
CA LYS A 247 13.91 8.50 27.05
C LYS A 247 14.15 9.94 26.66
N THR A 248 14.17 10.22 25.37
CA THR A 248 14.41 11.58 24.84
C THR A 248 13.16 12.44 24.81
N GLY A 249 11.97 11.86 25.06
CA GLY A 249 10.68 12.56 25.04
C GLY A 249 10.31 13.08 23.67
N VAL A 250 10.70 12.36 22.59
CA VAL A 250 10.29 12.65 21.22
C VAL A 250 9.20 11.68 20.79
N MET A 251 8.33 12.14 19.89
CA MET A 251 7.28 11.32 19.30
C MET A 251 7.89 10.27 18.38
N PHE A 252 7.43 9.03 18.49
CA PHE A 252 7.84 7.95 17.61
C PHE A 252 6.96 7.87 16.36
N SER A 253 7.58 7.76 15.20
CA SER A 253 6.88 7.66 13.92
C SER A 253 7.53 6.62 13.02
N LEU A 254 6.73 5.66 12.53
CA LEU A 254 7.14 4.70 11.53
C LEU A 254 6.33 4.91 10.25
N HIS A 255 7.01 5.22 9.15
CA HIS A 255 6.40 5.43 7.86
C HIS A 255 6.79 4.31 6.90
N VAL A 256 5.83 3.49 6.50
CA VAL A 256 5.98 2.44 5.49
C VAL A 256 4.81 2.48 4.51
N LYS A 257 5.05 2.24 3.23
CA LYS A 257 4.01 2.29 2.20
C LYS A 257 3.42 0.90 1.96
N ALA A 258 2.55 0.44 2.86
CA ALA A 258 2.01 -0.91 2.86
C ALA A 258 1.11 -1.24 1.66
N THR A 259 0.45 -0.25 1.06
CA THR A 259 -0.49 -0.45 -0.07
C THR A 259 0.20 -0.75 -1.40
N MET A 260 1.42 -0.27 -1.59
CA MET A 260 2.19 -0.51 -2.82
C MET A 260 3.23 -1.61 -2.67
N MET A 261 3.71 -1.87 -1.46
CA MET A 261 4.68 -2.91 -1.14
C MET A 261 3.97 -4.08 -0.49
N LYS A 262 3.51 -5.04 -1.28
CA LYS A 262 2.62 -6.13 -0.88
C LYS A 262 3.15 -7.01 0.24
N VAL A 263 4.46 -7.26 0.26
CA VAL A 263 5.03 -8.33 1.08
C VAL A 263 5.80 -7.77 2.26
N SER A 264 6.79 -6.92 2.01
CA SER A 264 7.74 -6.49 3.05
C SER A 264 7.19 -5.43 3.99
N HIS A 265 6.58 -4.37 3.49
CA HIS A 265 6.19 -3.23 4.32
C HIS A 265 5.09 -3.53 5.34
N PRO A 266 4.01 -4.26 5.03
CA PRO A 266 3.05 -4.69 6.03
C PRO A 266 3.69 -5.54 7.14
N ILE A 267 4.61 -6.44 6.78
CA ILE A 267 5.31 -7.31 7.73
C ILE A 267 6.25 -6.49 8.63
N VAL A 268 7.02 -5.57 8.03
CA VAL A 268 7.90 -4.64 8.76
C VAL A 268 7.08 -3.82 9.77
N PHE A 269 5.94 -3.28 9.35
CA PHE A 269 5.02 -2.55 10.20
C PHE A 269 4.43 -3.43 11.32
N GLY A 270 3.94 -4.63 11.00
CA GLY A 270 3.38 -5.55 11.98
C GLY A 270 4.38 -5.97 13.05
N HIS A 271 5.66 -6.07 12.72
CA HIS A 271 6.72 -6.30 13.69
C HIS A 271 6.87 -5.13 14.67
N CYS A 272 6.78 -3.90 14.19
CA CYS A 272 6.79 -2.72 15.07
C CYS A 272 5.60 -2.71 16.03
N VAL A 273 4.40 -3.01 15.53
CA VAL A 273 3.19 -3.12 16.36
C VAL A 273 3.38 -4.16 17.48
N ARG A 274 3.91 -5.33 17.15
CA ARG A 274 4.18 -6.38 18.17
C ARG A 274 5.19 -5.96 19.22
N ILE A 275 6.22 -5.20 18.85
CA ILE A 275 7.21 -4.69 19.81
C ILE A 275 6.60 -3.59 20.68
N PHE A 276 5.85 -2.66 20.06
CA PHE A 276 5.27 -1.54 20.80
C PHE A 276 4.22 -1.98 21.82
N TYR A 277 3.44 -3.02 21.52
CA TYR A 277 2.37 -3.55 22.38
C TYR A 277 2.71 -4.94 22.94
N ARG A 278 4.00 -5.24 23.12
CA ARG A 278 4.47 -6.60 23.48
C ARG A 278 3.73 -7.16 24.68
N GLU A 279 3.64 -6.41 25.77
CA GLU A 279 3.06 -6.90 27.02
C GLU A 279 1.58 -7.31 26.85
N ALA A 280 0.82 -6.52 26.10
CA ALA A 280 -0.57 -6.85 25.81
C ALA A 280 -0.69 -8.05 24.87
N PHE A 281 0.15 -8.12 23.83
CA PHE A 281 0.13 -9.25 22.88
C PHE A 281 0.59 -10.58 23.48
N GLU A 282 1.54 -10.55 24.41
CA GLU A 282 1.99 -11.76 25.12
C GLU A 282 0.95 -12.24 26.14
N LYS A 283 0.34 -11.33 26.90
CA LYS A 283 -0.69 -11.66 27.89
C LYS A 283 -1.93 -12.27 27.25
N HIS A 284 -2.36 -11.75 26.11
CA HIS A 284 -3.59 -12.15 25.40
C HIS A 284 -3.31 -12.97 24.13
N ALA A 285 -2.13 -13.64 24.06
CA ALA A 285 -1.67 -14.32 22.86
C ALA A 285 -2.68 -15.33 22.32
N LYS A 286 -3.29 -16.12 23.20
CA LYS A 286 -4.24 -17.17 22.83
C LYS A 286 -5.53 -16.59 22.24
N GLU A 287 -6.12 -15.61 22.88
CA GLU A 287 -7.36 -14.96 22.44
C GLU A 287 -7.16 -14.25 21.11
N LEU A 288 -6.03 -13.56 20.96
CA LEU A 288 -5.71 -12.84 19.71
C LEU A 288 -5.41 -13.79 18.54
N GLU A 289 -4.83 -14.96 18.81
CA GLU A 289 -4.60 -16.02 17.83
C GLU A 289 -5.93 -16.66 17.41
N GLU A 290 -6.80 -17.03 18.34
CA GLU A 290 -8.13 -17.59 18.08
C GLU A 290 -9.02 -16.62 17.26
N LEU A 291 -8.93 -15.33 17.52
CA LEU A 291 -9.59 -14.29 16.75
C LEU A 291 -8.93 -14.07 15.36
N GLY A 292 -7.76 -14.63 15.12
CA GLY A 292 -7.00 -14.46 13.90
C GLY A 292 -6.50 -13.03 13.70
N VAL A 293 -6.10 -12.32 14.78
CA VAL A 293 -5.61 -10.93 14.69
C VAL A 293 -4.35 -10.86 13.85
N ASN A 294 -4.38 -10.02 12.83
CA ASN A 294 -3.25 -9.81 11.93
C ASN A 294 -2.71 -8.37 12.06
N VAL A 295 -1.66 -8.22 12.82
CA VAL A 295 -1.01 -6.92 13.06
C VAL A 295 -0.41 -6.28 11.81
N ASN A 296 -0.21 -7.03 10.73
CA ASN A 296 0.20 -6.47 9.44
C ASN A 296 -0.89 -5.57 8.83
N ASN A 297 -2.13 -5.72 9.31
CA ASN A 297 -3.26 -4.85 8.98
C ASN A 297 -3.44 -3.68 9.99
N GLY A 298 -2.49 -3.50 10.90
CA GLY A 298 -2.52 -2.44 11.93
C GLY A 298 -3.44 -2.74 13.10
N MET A 299 -3.56 -1.78 14.00
CA MET A 299 -4.39 -1.89 15.21
C MET A 299 -5.89 -1.94 14.93
N VAL A 300 -6.33 -1.44 13.78
CA VAL A 300 -7.76 -1.53 13.39
C VAL A 300 -8.22 -2.97 13.26
N ASP A 301 -7.39 -3.87 12.75
CA ASP A 301 -7.72 -5.29 12.68
C ASP A 301 -7.93 -5.89 14.06
N LEU A 302 -7.07 -5.54 15.03
CA LEU A 302 -7.23 -5.93 16.43
C LEU A 302 -8.54 -5.39 16.99
N TYR A 303 -8.82 -4.09 16.89
CA TYR A 303 -10.03 -3.49 17.44
C TYR A 303 -11.31 -4.09 16.87
N ASN A 304 -11.36 -4.32 15.56
CA ASN A 304 -12.51 -4.95 14.91
C ASN A 304 -12.74 -6.38 15.37
N LYS A 305 -11.67 -7.11 15.68
CA LYS A 305 -11.75 -8.52 16.08
C LYS A 305 -12.09 -8.67 17.56
N ILE A 306 -11.48 -7.89 18.44
CA ILE A 306 -11.84 -7.92 19.87
C ILE A 306 -13.24 -7.39 20.13
N ALA A 307 -13.84 -6.59 19.24
CA ALA A 307 -15.24 -6.16 19.34
C ALA A 307 -16.24 -7.34 19.34
N LYS A 308 -15.81 -8.53 18.90
CA LYS A 308 -16.60 -9.77 18.93
C LYS A 308 -16.56 -10.49 20.27
N LEU A 309 -15.65 -10.12 21.17
CA LEU A 309 -15.51 -10.69 22.49
C LEU A 309 -16.56 -10.15 23.48
N PRO A 310 -16.85 -10.87 24.57
CA PRO A 310 -17.58 -10.33 25.71
C PRO A 310 -16.96 -9.03 26.22
N GLU A 311 -17.78 -8.11 26.70
CA GLU A 311 -17.37 -6.76 27.10
C GLU A 311 -16.20 -6.76 28.09
N SER A 312 -16.26 -7.62 29.13
CA SER A 312 -15.21 -7.73 30.15
C SER A 312 -13.84 -8.10 29.57
N GLN A 313 -13.82 -9.06 28.63
CA GLN A 313 -12.57 -9.49 27.99
C GLN A 313 -12.02 -8.40 27.05
N ARG A 314 -12.91 -7.75 26.28
CA ARG A 314 -12.54 -6.62 25.42
C ARG A 314 -11.95 -5.48 26.24
N GLU A 315 -12.57 -5.12 27.36
CA GLU A 315 -12.08 -4.05 28.24
C GLU A 315 -10.75 -4.40 28.89
N GLU A 316 -10.52 -5.66 29.24
CA GLU A 316 -9.23 -6.10 29.76
C GLU A 316 -8.11 -5.93 28.71
N ILE A 317 -8.31 -6.41 27.50
CA ILE A 317 -7.35 -6.23 26.39
C ILE A 317 -7.09 -4.76 26.13
N MET A 318 -8.15 -3.93 26.12
CA MET A 318 -8.01 -2.50 25.89
C MET A 318 -7.23 -1.80 27.01
N ARG A 319 -7.43 -2.17 28.29
CA ARG A 319 -6.63 -1.63 29.40
C ARG A 319 -5.16 -1.94 29.23
N ASP A 320 -4.81 -3.18 28.86
CA ASP A 320 -3.42 -3.58 28.67
C ASP A 320 -2.76 -2.86 27.47
N ILE A 321 -3.51 -2.63 26.41
CA ILE A 321 -3.06 -1.80 25.28
C ILE A 321 -2.81 -0.36 25.75
N HIS A 322 -3.71 0.22 26.52
CA HIS A 322 -3.53 1.56 27.08
C HIS A 322 -2.32 1.64 28.01
N ALA A 323 -2.10 0.63 28.84
CA ALA A 323 -0.93 0.56 29.70
C ALA A 323 0.40 0.53 28.92
N CYS A 324 0.41 -0.01 27.70
CA CYS A 324 1.58 0.08 26.82
C CYS A 324 1.89 1.52 26.42
N HIS A 325 0.87 2.36 26.16
CA HIS A 325 1.09 3.76 25.82
C HIS A 325 1.71 4.58 26.96
N GLU A 326 1.41 4.24 28.22
CA GLU A 326 1.99 4.92 29.38
C GLU A 326 3.49 4.67 29.52
N LYS A 327 3.97 3.53 29.02
CA LYS A 327 5.37 3.08 29.12
C LYS A 327 6.19 3.33 27.86
N ARG A 328 5.59 3.89 26.82
CA ARG A 328 6.20 4.07 25.50
C ARG A 328 6.16 5.53 25.07
N PRO A 329 6.91 5.92 24.02
CA PRO A 329 6.82 7.27 23.49
C PRO A 329 5.42 7.55 22.91
N GLU A 330 5.08 8.84 22.82
CA GLU A 330 3.93 9.26 22.04
C GLU A 330 4.08 8.79 20.57
N LEU A 331 2.98 8.39 19.96
CA LEU A 331 2.94 7.99 18.56
C LEU A 331 2.50 9.14 17.66
N ALA A 332 3.18 9.30 16.54
CA ALA A 332 2.70 10.15 15.47
C ALA A 332 1.50 9.47 14.79
N MET A 333 0.43 10.22 14.53
CA MET A 333 -0.79 9.70 13.93
C MET A 333 -1.30 10.58 12.80
N VAL A 334 -1.82 9.94 11.76
CA VAL A 334 -2.62 10.57 10.71
C VAL A 334 -3.96 9.81 10.62
N ASP A 335 -5.05 10.51 10.81
CA ASP A 335 -6.42 9.97 10.63
C ASP A 335 -7.22 10.95 9.76
N SER A 336 -7.19 10.70 8.47
CA SER A 336 -7.83 11.59 7.51
C SER A 336 -9.35 11.56 7.58
N ALA A 337 -9.95 10.48 8.09
CA ALA A 337 -11.39 10.41 8.31
C ALA A 337 -11.85 11.38 9.40
N LYS A 338 -10.95 11.70 10.34
CA LYS A 338 -11.14 12.70 11.39
C LYS A 338 -10.55 14.07 11.06
N GLY A 339 -10.07 14.28 9.84
CA GLY A 339 -9.42 15.52 9.41
C GLY A 339 -8.00 15.71 9.95
N ILE A 340 -7.41 14.69 10.56
CA ILE A 340 -6.03 14.74 11.08
C ILE A 340 -5.09 14.38 9.93
N THR A 341 -4.49 15.37 9.31
CA THR A 341 -3.62 15.19 8.13
C THR A 341 -2.14 15.37 8.43
N ASN A 342 -1.79 15.88 9.60
CA ASN A 342 -0.43 16.10 10.07
C ASN A 342 -0.18 15.42 11.41
N LEU A 343 1.10 15.34 11.80
CA LEU A 343 1.51 14.86 13.10
C LEU A 343 1.02 15.83 14.18
N ASP A 344 -0.04 15.48 14.88
CA ASP A 344 -0.61 16.29 15.95
C ASP A 344 -0.44 15.60 17.32
N ARG A 345 0.29 16.24 18.23
CA ARG A 345 0.54 15.73 19.59
C ARG A 345 -0.72 15.60 20.43
N LYS A 346 -1.77 16.38 20.15
CA LYS A 346 -3.00 16.37 20.93
C LYS A 346 -3.95 15.22 20.57
N SER A 347 -3.77 14.61 19.41
CA SER A 347 -4.63 13.55 18.89
C SER A 347 -4.05 12.13 19.10
N THR A 348 -2.97 11.97 19.83
CA THR A 348 -2.21 10.73 20.03
C THR A 348 -2.93 9.65 20.84
N ARG A 349 -4.20 9.77 21.11
CA ARG A 349 -4.98 8.69 21.71
C ARG A 349 -5.62 7.83 20.63
N LEU A 350 -4.87 6.80 20.21
CA LEU A 350 -5.41 5.56 19.63
C LEU A 350 -6.10 5.65 18.27
N ASN A 351 -5.35 5.61 17.23
CA ASN A 351 -5.79 4.89 16.02
C ASN A 351 -4.64 4.76 15.03
N SER A 352 -3.82 3.74 15.20
CA SER A 352 -2.94 3.29 14.13
C SER A 352 -3.81 2.54 13.11
N SER A 353 -4.39 3.25 12.17
CA SER A 353 -5.05 2.62 11.04
C SER A 353 -4.08 2.43 9.88
N HIS A 354 -4.35 1.49 9.01
CA HIS A 354 -3.65 1.32 7.73
C HIS A 354 -3.68 2.59 6.85
N GLU A 355 -4.64 3.47 7.03
CA GLU A 355 -4.72 4.77 6.36
C GLU A 355 -3.52 5.65 6.66
N TRP A 356 -2.91 5.46 7.80
CA TRP A 356 -1.70 6.11 8.25
C TRP A 356 -0.51 5.91 7.31
N ILE A 357 -0.42 4.72 6.73
CA ILE A 357 0.68 4.30 5.86
C ILE A 357 0.45 4.74 4.42
N SER A 358 -0.81 4.91 4.00
CA SER A 358 -1.17 5.13 2.60
C SER A 358 -1.18 6.59 2.16
N ARG A 359 -1.11 7.55 3.10
CA ARG A 359 -1.31 8.98 2.82
C ARG A 359 -0.15 9.86 3.26
N MET A 360 1.05 9.50 2.90
CA MET A 360 2.07 10.53 2.79
C MET A 360 1.65 11.48 1.67
N PRO A 361 1.55 12.80 1.93
CA PRO A 361 1.51 13.75 0.82
C PRO A 361 2.74 13.46 -0.03
N SER A 362 2.53 13.21 -1.30
CA SER A 362 3.60 13.02 -2.27
C SER A 362 4.29 14.36 -2.59
N SER A 363 4.48 15.20 -1.59
CA SER A 363 5.09 16.51 -1.73
C SER A 363 5.87 16.83 -0.47
N ALA A 364 7.10 16.47 -0.52
CA ALA A 364 8.16 17.30 0.03
C ALA A 364 9.05 17.74 -1.10
#